data_44d4755da63c78399ec8cb1494a79d7d
#
_entry.id   44d4755da63c78399ec8cb1494a79d7d
#
_cell.length_a   1.000
_cell.length_b   1.000
_cell.length_c   1.000
_cell.angle_alpha   90.00
_cell.angle_beta   90.00
_cell.angle_gamma   90.00
#
_symmetry.space_group_name_H-M   'P 1'
#
loop_
_entity.id
_entity.type
_entity.pdbx_description
1 polymer ?
#
loop_
_entity_poly.entity_id
_entity_poly.type
_entity_poly.pdbx_seq_one_letter_code
_entity_poly.pdbx_strand_id
1 'polypeptide(L)'
;MKLVIYNLLILILIPVFSLRIFFKSFSDSDYTSRFANRLGNRFSNLSQKNKKIIWFHAVSLGEVIGSQPLINKLAEHFDIVMTTTTPTGLRRAREIYPKDIVINYAPWDFILFIDRFLNFYKPDAVLIFETEIWPSMISRAFHKSIPLYLVNGRLSHKSYKAYAISSWLVKDTLKQITYSFVQTSKHKERFLKLGIEENCLEVAGSVKFDICNTEANPIKTAPFILGASTHLGEEEILLNAYKRLQVNKNIKLFLCPRHIERADEILKQATIMGFRVKLYSDIDSEDYDVCIINSTGLLSDFYASSLMSFVGGSLVPRGGHNLIEPAALGSPIIIGPHTFNFEDIVNQFLDDHACIKVTSEDELLSAIELLIGDIKAAEQFVLRAKDVVERNKGSTEIQASYIIKQLAGEKS
;
A
#
# COMPACT_ATOMS: atom_id res chain seq x y z
N MET A 1 -27.29 -7.45 22.63
CA MET A 1 -27.04 -6.32 23.57
C MET A 1 -25.79 -5.52 23.19
N LYS A 2 -24.61 -6.13 23.04
CA LYS A 2 -23.33 -5.43 22.72
C LYS A 2 -23.39 -4.59 21.43
N LEU A 3 -23.88 -5.16 20.32
CA LEU A 3 -24.05 -4.45 19.05
C LEU A 3 -25.06 -3.29 19.14
N VAL A 4 -26.09 -3.41 19.99
CA VAL A 4 -27.05 -2.33 20.22
C VAL A 4 -26.36 -1.14 20.89
N ILE A 5 -25.56 -1.39 21.94
CA ILE A 5 -24.78 -0.35 22.61
C ILE A 5 -23.83 0.34 21.62
N TYR A 6 -23.11 -0.45 20.80
CA TYR A 6 -22.25 0.08 19.73
C TYR A 6 -23.02 1.00 18.78
N ASN A 7 -24.18 0.56 18.28
CA ASN A 7 -24.99 1.34 17.36
C ASN A 7 -25.58 2.62 17.99
N LEU A 8 -25.95 2.59 19.28
CA LEU A 8 -26.33 3.80 20.00
C LEU A 8 -25.18 4.81 20.08
N LEU A 9 -23.95 4.34 20.35
CA LEU A 9 -22.77 5.21 20.33
C LEU A 9 -22.50 5.78 18.94
N ILE A 10 -22.58 4.97 17.89
CA ILE A 10 -22.44 5.46 16.51
C ILE A 10 -23.51 6.50 16.18
N LEU A 11 -24.77 6.27 16.57
CA LEU A 11 -25.86 7.22 16.33
C LEU A 11 -25.57 8.60 16.94
N ILE A 12 -25.04 8.62 18.18
CA ILE A 12 -24.62 9.86 18.87
C ILE A 12 -23.43 10.52 18.14
N LEU A 13 -22.53 9.74 17.55
CA LEU A 13 -21.34 10.24 16.84
C LEU A 13 -21.62 10.69 15.40
N ILE A 14 -22.73 10.28 14.77
CA ILE A 14 -23.10 10.68 13.40
C ILE A 14 -23.06 12.21 13.19
N PRO A 15 -23.66 13.05 14.06
CA PRO A 15 -23.57 14.51 13.94
C PRO A 15 -22.12 15.01 13.97
N VAL A 16 -21.28 14.44 14.85
CA VAL A 16 -19.86 14.82 14.98
C VAL A 16 -19.10 14.45 13.72
N PHE A 17 -19.32 13.26 13.17
CA PHE A 17 -18.72 12.83 11.90
C PHE A 17 -19.17 13.71 10.73
N SER A 18 -20.47 14.07 10.69
CA SER A 18 -21.03 14.96 9.68
C SER A 18 -20.37 16.34 9.73
N LEU A 19 -20.26 16.89 10.93
CA LEU A 19 -19.63 18.21 11.15
C LEU A 19 -18.13 18.17 10.76
N ARG A 20 -17.41 17.11 11.14
CA ARG A 20 -16.01 16.92 10.74
C ARG A 20 -15.85 16.87 9.21
N ILE A 21 -16.73 16.17 8.51
CA ILE A 21 -16.73 16.10 7.04
C ILE A 21 -17.02 17.49 6.45
N PHE A 22 -18.00 18.19 7.00
CA PHE A 22 -18.31 19.56 6.57
C PHE A 22 -17.10 20.49 6.70
N PHE A 23 -16.40 20.50 7.85
CA PHE A 23 -15.18 21.31 7.99
C PHE A 23 -14.06 20.88 7.03
N LYS A 24 -13.88 19.57 6.80
CA LYS A 24 -12.89 19.10 5.84
C LYS A 24 -13.23 19.45 4.39
N SER A 25 -14.50 19.66 4.07
CA SER A 25 -14.92 20.04 2.71
C SER A 25 -14.45 21.43 2.29
N PHE A 26 -14.09 22.31 3.23
CA PHE A 26 -13.44 23.59 2.90
C PHE A 26 -12.04 23.43 2.30
N SER A 27 -11.35 22.34 2.62
CA SER A 27 -10.04 22.00 2.04
C SER A 27 -10.14 21.09 0.82
N ASP A 28 -11.19 20.24 0.75
CA ASP A 28 -11.40 19.28 -0.34
C ASP A 28 -12.92 19.01 -0.47
N SER A 29 -13.55 19.55 -1.51
CA SER A 29 -14.99 19.46 -1.76
C SER A 29 -15.49 18.02 -1.92
N ASP A 30 -14.59 17.06 -2.25
CA ASP A 30 -14.95 15.66 -2.39
C ASP A 30 -15.40 15.03 -1.06
N TYR A 31 -15.08 15.62 0.10
CA TYR A 31 -15.61 15.14 1.38
C TYR A 31 -17.14 15.18 1.45
N THR A 32 -17.78 16.18 0.83
CA THR A 32 -19.25 16.30 0.78
C THR A 32 -19.85 15.73 -0.49
N SER A 33 -19.03 15.53 -1.55
CA SER A 33 -19.47 14.85 -2.75
C SER A 33 -19.99 13.46 -2.35
N ARG A 34 -21.19 13.08 -2.84
CA ARG A 34 -21.82 11.78 -2.54
C ARG A 34 -21.96 11.48 -1.02
N PHE A 35 -22.13 12.51 -0.18
CA PHE A 35 -22.32 12.35 1.26
C PHE A 35 -23.47 11.35 1.58
N ALA A 36 -24.51 11.32 0.76
CA ALA A 36 -25.62 10.39 0.88
C ALA A 36 -25.20 8.90 0.87
N ASN A 37 -24.08 8.53 0.23
CA ASN A 37 -23.57 7.16 0.28
C ASN A 37 -23.24 6.76 1.71
N ARG A 38 -22.63 7.67 2.50
CA ARG A 38 -22.27 7.44 3.91
C ARG A 38 -23.47 7.18 4.82
N LEU A 39 -24.64 7.69 4.41
CA LEU A 39 -25.93 7.46 5.08
C LEU A 39 -26.70 6.28 4.47
N GLY A 40 -26.07 5.47 3.65
CA GLY A 40 -26.68 4.31 3.02
C GLY A 40 -27.67 4.65 1.90
N ASN A 41 -27.47 5.75 1.18
CA ASN A 41 -28.36 6.19 0.12
C ASN A 41 -27.63 6.64 -1.16
N ARG A 42 -28.35 6.73 -2.28
CA ARG A 42 -27.87 7.27 -3.58
C ARG A 42 -26.59 6.61 -4.09
N PHE A 43 -26.55 5.30 -4.03
CA PHE A 43 -25.44 4.52 -4.58
C PHE A 43 -25.45 4.53 -6.12
N SER A 44 -24.28 4.32 -6.73
CA SER A 44 -24.16 4.11 -8.17
C SER A 44 -24.72 2.75 -8.53
N ASN A 45 -25.47 2.65 -9.64
CA ASN A 45 -25.96 1.37 -10.15
C ASN A 45 -24.84 0.54 -10.77
N LEU A 46 -24.96 -0.77 -10.71
CA LEU A 46 -24.20 -1.67 -11.57
C LEU A 46 -24.73 -1.52 -13.01
N SER A 47 -23.83 -1.39 -13.96
CA SER A 47 -24.17 -1.24 -15.38
C SER A 47 -24.86 -2.47 -15.95
N GLN A 48 -24.47 -3.66 -15.52
CA GLN A 48 -25.12 -4.95 -15.82
C GLN A 48 -24.94 -5.87 -14.61
N LYS A 49 -25.94 -6.75 -14.35
CA LYS A 49 -25.86 -7.80 -13.34
C LYS A 49 -25.75 -9.14 -14.05
N ASN A 50 -24.54 -9.52 -14.43
CA ASN A 50 -24.30 -10.77 -15.16
C ASN A 50 -23.60 -11.83 -14.32
N LYS A 51 -22.94 -11.41 -13.22
CA LYS A 51 -22.16 -12.26 -12.36
C LYS A 51 -22.62 -12.12 -10.89
N LYS A 52 -22.15 -12.99 -10.01
CA LYS A 52 -22.26 -12.79 -8.54
C LYS A 52 -21.56 -11.51 -8.15
N ILE A 53 -22.09 -10.83 -7.13
CA ILE A 53 -21.64 -9.52 -6.70
C ILE A 53 -20.76 -9.66 -5.47
N ILE A 54 -19.58 -9.08 -5.51
CA ILE A 54 -18.70 -8.93 -4.34
C ILE A 54 -18.72 -7.47 -3.86
N TRP A 55 -19.04 -7.26 -2.58
CA TRP A 55 -18.75 -6.00 -1.90
C TRP A 55 -17.32 -6.01 -1.39
N PHE A 56 -16.43 -5.23 -2.00
CA PHE A 56 -15.04 -5.08 -1.61
C PHE A 56 -14.84 -3.77 -0.83
N HIS A 57 -14.37 -3.86 0.41
CA HIS A 57 -14.17 -2.70 1.28
C HIS A 57 -12.68 -2.44 1.52
N ALA A 58 -12.19 -1.30 1.00
CA ALA A 58 -10.82 -0.79 1.19
C ALA A 58 -10.87 0.69 1.61
N VAL A 59 -10.45 0.99 2.82
CA VAL A 59 -10.74 2.27 3.49
C VAL A 59 -9.93 3.44 2.96
N SER A 60 -8.64 3.23 2.72
CA SER A 60 -7.66 4.28 2.46
C SER A 60 -7.08 4.22 1.05
N LEU A 61 -6.36 5.28 0.64
CA LEU A 61 -5.61 5.33 -0.62
C LEU A 61 -4.63 4.15 -0.75
N GLY A 62 -3.90 3.83 0.33
CA GLY A 62 -2.92 2.74 0.34
C GLY A 62 -3.56 1.36 0.17
N GLU A 63 -4.75 1.16 0.76
CA GLU A 63 -5.51 -0.07 0.61
C GLU A 63 -6.11 -0.19 -0.80
N VAL A 64 -6.61 0.90 -1.37
CA VAL A 64 -7.12 0.96 -2.75
C VAL A 64 -6.03 0.54 -3.75
N ILE A 65 -4.82 1.09 -3.61
CA ILE A 65 -3.69 0.70 -4.48
C ILE A 65 -3.27 -0.74 -4.20
N GLY A 66 -3.11 -1.10 -2.92
CA GLY A 66 -2.64 -2.42 -2.51
C GLY A 66 -3.58 -3.57 -2.83
N SER A 67 -4.88 -3.30 -3.04
CA SER A 67 -5.88 -4.31 -3.39
C SER A 67 -5.98 -4.60 -4.89
N GLN A 68 -5.29 -3.83 -5.73
CA GLN A 68 -5.41 -3.92 -7.19
C GLN A 68 -5.20 -5.34 -7.76
N PRO A 69 -4.17 -6.12 -7.36
CA PRO A 69 -4.01 -7.47 -7.89
C PRO A 69 -5.19 -8.37 -7.58
N LEU A 70 -5.67 -8.32 -6.35
CA LEU A 70 -6.79 -9.15 -5.90
C LEU A 70 -8.11 -8.75 -6.58
N ILE A 71 -8.39 -7.45 -6.68
CA ILE A 71 -9.59 -6.95 -7.36
C ILE A 71 -9.56 -7.31 -8.84
N ASN A 72 -8.44 -7.12 -9.54
CA ASN A 72 -8.33 -7.46 -10.97
C ASN A 72 -8.62 -8.95 -11.20
N LYS A 73 -8.04 -9.83 -10.37
CA LYS A 73 -8.27 -11.27 -10.46
C LYS A 73 -9.73 -11.65 -10.19
N LEU A 74 -10.36 -11.06 -9.17
CA LEU A 74 -11.76 -11.32 -8.83
C LEU A 74 -12.74 -10.76 -9.87
N ALA A 75 -12.44 -9.62 -10.51
CA ALA A 75 -13.29 -9.00 -11.52
C ALA A 75 -13.44 -9.86 -12.79
N GLU A 76 -12.52 -10.78 -13.06
CA GLU A 76 -12.66 -11.77 -14.12
C GLU A 76 -13.91 -12.65 -13.92
N HIS A 77 -14.29 -12.90 -12.66
CA HIS A 77 -15.33 -13.84 -12.24
C HIS A 77 -16.59 -13.19 -11.65
N PHE A 78 -16.46 -11.99 -11.08
CA PHE A 78 -17.50 -11.33 -10.27
C PHE A 78 -17.72 -9.89 -10.68
N ASP A 79 -18.93 -9.39 -10.41
CA ASP A 79 -19.21 -7.95 -10.44
C ASP A 79 -18.74 -7.33 -9.11
N ILE A 80 -17.89 -6.30 -9.17
CA ILE A 80 -17.28 -5.72 -7.97
C ILE A 80 -17.97 -4.39 -7.61
N VAL A 81 -18.40 -4.29 -6.36
CA VAL A 81 -18.81 -3.03 -5.74
C VAL A 81 -17.78 -2.66 -4.71
N MET A 82 -16.92 -1.70 -5.04
CA MET A 82 -15.87 -1.23 -4.14
C MET A 82 -16.36 -0.08 -3.29
N THR A 83 -15.97 -0.06 -2.01
CA THR A 83 -16.21 1.07 -1.12
C THR A 83 -14.93 1.54 -0.44
N THR A 84 -14.79 2.87 -0.32
CA THR A 84 -13.70 3.53 0.40
C THR A 84 -14.24 4.64 1.32
N THR A 85 -13.43 5.11 2.28
CA THR A 85 -13.89 6.17 3.19
C THR A 85 -13.28 7.54 2.89
N THR A 86 -12.15 7.59 2.15
CA THR A 86 -11.40 8.82 1.90
C THR A 86 -11.61 9.36 0.48
N PRO A 87 -11.63 10.71 0.29
CA PRO A 87 -11.69 11.31 -1.04
C PRO A 87 -10.53 10.89 -1.94
N THR A 88 -9.31 10.86 -1.40
CA THR A 88 -8.12 10.43 -2.13
C THR A 88 -8.21 8.96 -2.59
N GLY A 89 -8.74 8.08 -1.73
CA GLY A 89 -9.03 6.69 -2.09
C GLY A 89 -10.10 6.60 -3.19
N LEU A 90 -11.17 7.40 -3.10
CA LEU A 90 -12.24 7.41 -4.09
C LEU A 90 -11.74 7.87 -5.47
N ARG A 91 -10.96 8.97 -5.52
CA ARG A 91 -10.35 9.46 -6.77
C ARG A 91 -9.43 8.41 -7.38
N ARG A 92 -8.52 7.88 -6.55
CA ARG A 92 -7.56 6.89 -7.03
C ARG A 92 -8.21 5.61 -7.52
N ALA A 93 -9.25 5.12 -6.83
CA ALA A 93 -9.99 3.95 -7.28
C ALA A 93 -10.59 4.16 -8.67
N ARG A 94 -11.16 5.34 -8.95
CA ARG A 94 -11.72 5.69 -10.26
C ARG A 94 -10.68 5.82 -11.38
N GLU A 95 -9.43 6.12 -11.01
CA GLU A 95 -8.32 6.23 -11.97
C GLU A 95 -7.77 4.86 -12.35
N ILE A 96 -7.61 3.96 -11.36
CA ILE A 96 -6.87 2.70 -11.56
C ILE A 96 -7.76 1.50 -11.89
N TYR A 97 -9.06 1.55 -11.54
CA TYR A 97 -9.97 0.43 -11.79
C TYR A 97 -10.80 0.63 -13.04
N PRO A 98 -11.16 -0.45 -13.76
CA PRO A 98 -12.06 -0.42 -14.89
C PRO A 98 -13.41 0.21 -14.55
N LYS A 99 -14.09 0.80 -15.57
CA LYS A 99 -15.36 1.53 -15.39
C LYS A 99 -16.57 0.66 -15.01
N ASP A 100 -16.46 -0.64 -15.17
CA ASP A 100 -17.46 -1.63 -14.76
C ASP A 100 -17.42 -1.91 -13.25
N ILE A 101 -16.32 -1.60 -12.58
CA ILE A 101 -16.24 -1.65 -11.12
C ILE A 101 -16.96 -0.42 -10.54
N VAL A 102 -18.01 -0.67 -9.76
CA VAL A 102 -18.76 0.39 -9.09
C VAL A 102 -18.02 0.87 -7.84
N ILE A 103 -17.75 2.17 -7.77
CA ILE A 103 -16.99 2.78 -6.69
C ILE A 103 -17.84 3.78 -5.93
N ASN A 104 -18.01 3.58 -4.61
CA ASN A 104 -18.76 4.45 -3.72
C ASN A 104 -18.00 4.79 -2.44
N TYR A 105 -18.48 5.80 -1.70
CA TYR A 105 -18.12 5.88 -0.29
C TYR A 105 -18.81 4.75 0.50
N ALA A 106 -18.10 4.21 1.48
CA ALA A 106 -18.65 3.25 2.41
C ALA A 106 -19.78 3.89 3.22
N PRO A 107 -20.91 3.20 3.43
CA PRO A 107 -21.87 3.60 4.46
C PRO A 107 -21.17 3.57 5.81
N TRP A 108 -21.46 4.53 6.69
CA TRP A 108 -20.99 4.47 8.08
C TRP A 108 -21.50 3.20 8.76
N ASP A 109 -20.73 2.68 9.71
CA ASP A 109 -21.00 1.39 10.36
C ASP A 109 -22.18 1.44 11.34
N PHE A 110 -23.33 1.87 10.84
CA PHE A 110 -24.60 1.90 11.52
C PHE A 110 -25.58 0.92 10.86
N ILE A 111 -26.24 0.08 11.65
CA ILE A 111 -27.09 -1.02 11.15
C ILE A 111 -27.99 -0.59 9.99
N LEU A 112 -28.71 0.53 10.12
CA LEU A 112 -29.64 0.99 9.11
C LEU A 112 -28.96 1.33 7.78
N PHE A 113 -27.77 1.92 7.82
CA PHE A 113 -27.04 2.33 6.62
C PHE A 113 -26.42 1.12 5.92
N ILE A 114 -25.89 0.18 6.71
CA ILE A 114 -25.39 -1.10 6.21
C ILE A 114 -26.52 -1.92 5.58
N ASP A 115 -27.69 -2.02 6.24
CA ASP A 115 -28.84 -2.74 5.68
C ASP A 115 -29.33 -2.15 4.37
N ARG A 116 -29.36 -0.82 4.24
CA ARG A 116 -29.70 -0.16 2.97
C ARG A 116 -28.73 -0.53 1.86
N PHE A 117 -27.43 -0.56 2.15
CA PHE A 117 -26.40 -0.96 1.20
C PHE A 117 -26.56 -2.42 0.78
N LEU A 118 -26.68 -3.33 1.75
CA LEU A 118 -26.86 -4.77 1.51
C LEU A 118 -28.16 -5.06 0.75
N ASN A 119 -29.25 -4.34 1.03
CA ASN A 119 -30.50 -4.52 0.32
C ASN A 119 -30.47 -3.96 -1.11
N PHE A 120 -29.68 -2.90 -1.35
CA PHE A 120 -29.54 -2.28 -2.66
C PHE A 120 -28.72 -3.15 -3.63
N TYR A 121 -27.52 -3.58 -3.19
CA TYR A 121 -26.62 -4.36 -4.05
C TYR A 121 -26.87 -5.87 -3.99
N LYS A 122 -27.33 -6.38 -2.85
CA LYS A 122 -27.50 -7.82 -2.57
C LYS A 122 -26.23 -8.60 -2.90
N PRO A 123 -25.09 -8.26 -2.28
CA PRO A 123 -23.83 -8.94 -2.57
C PRO A 123 -23.89 -10.40 -2.17
N ASP A 124 -23.22 -11.25 -2.95
CA ASP A 124 -23.05 -12.68 -2.66
C ASP A 124 -21.91 -12.92 -1.68
N ALA A 125 -20.99 -11.96 -1.54
CA ALA A 125 -19.93 -11.97 -0.51
C ALA A 125 -19.50 -10.55 -0.14
N VAL A 126 -18.93 -10.41 1.07
CA VAL A 126 -18.26 -9.20 1.54
C VAL A 126 -16.79 -9.50 1.76
N LEU A 127 -15.91 -8.68 1.18
CA LEU A 127 -14.47 -8.75 1.40
C LEU A 127 -14.00 -7.48 2.10
N ILE A 128 -13.35 -7.65 3.25
CA ILE A 128 -12.72 -6.55 4.00
C ILE A 128 -11.21 -6.65 3.81
N PHE A 129 -10.60 -5.55 3.34
CA PHE A 129 -9.16 -5.49 3.10
C PHE A 129 -8.40 -4.96 4.33
N GLU A 130 -7.32 -5.64 4.71
CA GLU A 130 -6.43 -5.32 5.85
C GLU A 130 -7.12 -5.40 7.23
N THR A 131 -7.27 -4.26 7.97
CA THR A 131 -7.57 -4.30 9.42
C THR A 131 -8.89 -3.62 9.78
N GLU A 132 -9.88 -3.71 8.93
CA GLU A 132 -11.14 -2.99 9.14
C GLU A 132 -12.17 -3.86 9.88
N ILE A 133 -12.22 -3.76 11.21
CA ILE A 133 -13.23 -4.45 12.02
C ILE A 133 -14.43 -3.52 12.20
N TRP A 134 -15.47 -3.73 11.39
CA TRP A 134 -16.71 -2.96 11.40
C TRP A 134 -17.86 -3.80 11.94
N PRO A 135 -18.23 -3.66 13.24
CA PRO A 135 -19.16 -4.56 13.90
C PRO A 135 -20.53 -4.66 13.25
N SER A 136 -21.10 -3.53 12.77
CA SER A 136 -22.41 -3.58 12.12
C SER A 136 -22.37 -4.23 10.75
N MET A 137 -21.32 -3.92 9.93
CA MET A 137 -21.11 -4.54 8.62
C MET A 137 -20.98 -6.07 8.76
N ILE A 138 -20.08 -6.52 9.62
CA ILE A 138 -19.83 -7.95 9.85
C ILE A 138 -21.08 -8.64 10.37
N SER A 139 -21.74 -8.08 11.37
CA SER A 139 -22.94 -8.69 11.95
C SER A 139 -24.10 -8.73 10.96
N ARG A 140 -24.30 -7.69 10.14
CA ARG A 140 -25.41 -7.68 9.17
C ARG A 140 -25.18 -8.63 8.01
N ALA A 141 -23.93 -8.76 7.53
CA ALA A 141 -23.56 -9.79 6.55
C ALA A 141 -23.86 -11.19 7.11
N PHE A 142 -23.40 -11.49 8.33
CA PHE A 142 -23.62 -12.76 8.98
C PHE A 142 -25.13 -13.09 9.13
N HIS A 143 -25.94 -12.17 9.64
CA HIS A 143 -27.38 -12.38 9.81
C HIS A 143 -28.16 -12.53 8.49
N LYS A 144 -27.60 -12.05 7.38
CA LYS A 144 -28.15 -12.23 6.04
C LYS A 144 -27.56 -13.46 5.32
N SER A 145 -26.76 -14.28 6.02
CA SER A 145 -26.06 -15.44 5.45
C SER A 145 -25.17 -15.08 4.26
N ILE A 146 -24.62 -13.87 4.25
CA ILE A 146 -23.65 -13.42 3.25
C ILE A 146 -22.26 -13.74 3.81
N PRO A 147 -21.45 -14.60 3.14
CA PRO A 147 -20.11 -14.92 3.60
C PRO A 147 -19.23 -13.67 3.60
N LEU A 148 -18.42 -13.53 4.65
CA LEU A 148 -17.52 -12.41 4.83
C LEU A 148 -16.09 -12.90 4.98
N TYR A 149 -15.20 -12.35 4.17
CA TYR A 149 -13.79 -12.69 4.12
C TYR A 149 -12.93 -11.50 4.54
N LEU A 150 -11.98 -11.74 5.44
CA LEU A 150 -10.89 -10.80 5.70
C LEU A 150 -9.73 -11.16 4.75
N VAL A 151 -9.40 -10.25 3.84
CA VAL A 151 -8.34 -10.45 2.84
C VAL A 151 -7.15 -9.55 3.10
N ASN A 152 -5.95 -10.04 2.86
CA ASN A 152 -4.70 -9.34 3.14
C ASN A 152 -4.60 -8.85 4.60
N GLY A 153 -5.14 -9.61 5.55
CA GLY A 153 -5.33 -9.22 6.95
C GLY A 153 -4.02 -8.83 7.63
N ARG A 154 -4.02 -7.64 8.22
CA ARG A 154 -2.87 -7.04 8.88
C ARG A 154 -3.31 -6.48 10.22
N LEU A 155 -2.59 -6.79 11.29
CA LEU A 155 -2.92 -6.28 12.62
C LEU A 155 -1.66 -5.84 13.35
N SER A 156 -1.40 -4.52 13.38
CA SER A 156 -0.28 -3.96 14.10
C SER A 156 -0.40 -4.19 15.61
N HIS A 157 0.70 -4.14 16.34
CA HIS A 157 0.66 -4.28 17.81
C HIS A 157 -0.18 -3.16 18.46
N LYS A 158 -0.12 -1.95 17.92
CA LYS A 158 -0.92 -0.80 18.37
C LYS A 158 -2.42 -1.05 18.16
N SER A 159 -2.81 -1.50 16.97
CA SER A 159 -4.20 -1.82 16.66
C SER A 159 -4.72 -3.00 17.49
N TYR A 160 -3.88 -4.05 17.68
CA TYR A 160 -4.21 -5.16 18.57
C TYR A 160 -4.53 -4.68 19.98
N LYS A 161 -3.70 -3.82 20.58
CA LYS A 161 -3.96 -3.24 21.91
C LYS A 161 -5.27 -2.45 21.94
N ALA A 162 -5.53 -1.64 20.92
CA ALA A 162 -6.77 -0.86 20.83
C ALA A 162 -8.01 -1.76 20.76
N TYR A 163 -7.99 -2.81 19.93
CA TYR A 163 -9.08 -3.77 19.84
C TYR A 163 -9.25 -4.64 21.09
N ALA A 164 -8.15 -4.95 21.79
CA ALA A 164 -8.19 -5.70 23.05
C ALA A 164 -8.95 -4.95 24.16
N ILE A 165 -8.91 -3.62 24.18
CA ILE A 165 -9.70 -2.81 25.11
C ILE A 165 -11.22 -3.02 24.89
N SER A 166 -11.66 -3.14 23.64
CA SER A 166 -13.05 -3.42 23.27
C SER A 166 -13.31 -4.90 22.93
N SER A 167 -12.51 -5.80 23.52
CA SER A 167 -12.58 -7.25 23.27
C SER A 167 -13.96 -7.86 23.48
N TRP A 168 -14.76 -7.28 24.40
CA TRP A 168 -16.14 -7.67 24.66
C TRP A 168 -17.06 -7.59 23.42
N LEU A 169 -16.78 -6.67 22.46
CA LEU A 169 -17.48 -6.54 21.19
C LEU A 169 -16.71 -7.20 20.05
N VAL A 170 -15.41 -6.94 19.98
CA VAL A 170 -14.55 -7.38 18.87
C VAL A 170 -14.52 -8.90 18.75
N LYS A 171 -14.42 -9.62 19.88
CA LYS A 171 -14.38 -11.09 19.88
C LYS A 171 -15.64 -11.73 19.27
N ASP A 172 -16.82 -11.23 19.64
CA ASP A 172 -18.06 -11.74 19.08
C ASP A 172 -18.25 -11.36 17.61
N THR A 173 -17.70 -10.22 17.20
CA THR A 173 -17.70 -9.75 15.82
C THR A 173 -16.81 -10.62 14.93
N LEU A 174 -15.59 -10.88 15.38
CA LEU A 174 -14.61 -11.65 14.60
C LEU A 174 -15.01 -13.11 14.39
N LYS A 175 -15.75 -13.72 15.32
CA LYS A 175 -16.31 -15.08 15.17
C LYS A 175 -17.34 -15.21 14.03
N GLN A 176 -17.84 -14.09 13.51
CA GLN A 176 -18.81 -14.04 12.42
C GLN A 176 -18.15 -13.96 11.04
N ILE A 177 -16.79 -13.84 11.00
CA ILE A 177 -16.03 -13.85 9.76
C ILE A 177 -15.97 -15.30 9.25
N THR A 178 -16.27 -15.50 7.98
CA THR A 178 -16.29 -16.81 7.34
C THR A 178 -14.88 -17.40 7.20
N TYR A 179 -13.94 -16.59 6.67
CA TYR A 179 -12.54 -16.98 6.54
C TYR A 179 -11.63 -15.75 6.49
N SER A 180 -10.38 -15.91 6.90
CA SER A 180 -9.43 -14.81 7.02
C SER A 180 -8.07 -15.20 6.44
N PHE A 181 -7.55 -14.37 5.54
CA PHE A 181 -6.20 -14.46 5.01
C PHE A 181 -5.35 -13.34 5.60
N VAL A 182 -4.26 -13.71 6.28
CA VAL A 182 -3.40 -12.74 6.95
C VAL A 182 -1.98 -12.75 6.36
N GLN A 183 -1.29 -11.62 6.49
CA GLN A 183 -0.01 -11.42 5.84
C GLN A 183 1.13 -12.23 6.48
N THR A 184 1.15 -12.38 7.81
CA THR A 184 2.25 -13.04 8.53
C THR A 184 1.76 -13.84 9.73
N SER A 185 2.60 -14.76 10.22
CA SER A 185 2.35 -15.52 11.46
C SER A 185 2.17 -14.60 12.68
N LYS A 186 2.87 -13.45 12.75
CA LYS A 186 2.69 -12.44 13.80
C LYS A 186 1.26 -11.84 13.78
N HIS A 187 0.68 -11.63 12.59
CA HIS A 187 -0.71 -11.19 12.44
C HIS A 187 -1.68 -12.32 12.80
N LYS A 188 -1.41 -13.56 12.38
CA LYS A 188 -2.19 -14.74 12.75
C LYS A 188 -2.36 -14.86 14.26
N GLU A 189 -1.27 -14.83 15.01
CA GLU A 189 -1.29 -14.89 16.47
C GLU A 189 -2.17 -13.79 17.12
N ARG A 190 -2.11 -12.56 16.61
CA ARG A 190 -2.90 -11.44 17.13
C ARG A 190 -4.39 -11.62 16.86
N PHE A 191 -4.76 -12.06 15.66
CA PHE A 191 -6.15 -12.32 15.31
C PHE A 191 -6.72 -13.51 16.10
N LEU A 192 -5.96 -14.58 16.34
CA LEU A 192 -6.34 -15.68 17.22
C LEU A 192 -6.64 -15.18 18.64
N LYS A 193 -5.76 -14.34 19.20
CA LYS A 193 -5.96 -13.72 20.52
C LYS A 193 -7.19 -12.83 20.58
N LEU A 194 -7.59 -12.20 19.47
CA LEU A 194 -8.83 -11.42 19.38
C LEU A 194 -10.08 -12.28 19.14
N GLY A 195 -9.94 -13.58 18.81
CA GLY A 195 -11.04 -14.53 18.80
C GLY A 195 -11.47 -15.06 17.45
N ILE A 196 -10.70 -14.87 16.37
CA ILE A 196 -10.88 -15.65 15.14
C ILE A 196 -10.51 -17.12 15.45
N GLU A 197 -11.27 -18.06 14.90
CA GLU A 197 -11.00 -19.48 15.05
C GLU A 197 -9.84 -19.91 14.14
N GLU A 198 -9.01 -20.83 14.60
CA GLU A 198 -7.79 -21.22 13.88
C GLU A 198 -8.09 -21.88 12.52
N ASN A 199 -9.16 -22.65 12.43
CA ASN A 199 -9.63 -23.31 11.20
C ASN A 199 -10.19 -22.31 10.15
N CYS A 200 -10.43 -21.07 10.55
CA CYS A 200 -10.90 -19.99 9.69
C CYS A 200 -9.80 -18.94 9.39
N LEU A 201 -8.52 -19.28 9.59
CA LEU A 201 -7.42 -18.29 9.53
C LEU A 201 -6.16 -18.90 8.93
N GLU A 202 -5.73 -18.36 7.78
CA GLU A 202 -4.56 -18.80 7.02
C GLU A 202 -3.53 -17.67 6.84
N VAL A 203 -2.24 -18.02 6.84
CA VAL A 203 -1.16 -17.09 6.46
C VAL A 203 -0.94 -17.22 4.97
N ALA A 204 -1.39 -16.23 4.20
CA ALA A 204 -1.32 -16.21 2.73
C ALA A 204 -0.27 -15.23 2.17
N GLY A 205 0.43 -14.49 3.01
CA GLY A 205 1.32 -13.42 2.56
C GLY A 205 0.56 -12.11 2.23
N SER A 206 1.25 -11.16 1.62
CA SER A 206 0.65 -9.88 1.25
C SER A 206 0.50 -9.75 -0.26
N VAL A 207 -0.72 -9.48 -0.72
CA VAL A 207 -1.03 -9.24 -2.14
C VAL A 207 -0.26 -8.07 -2.75
N LYS A 208 0.34 -7.21 -1.91
CA LYS A 208 1.18 -6.10 -2.36
C LYS A 208 2.47 -6.58 -3.04
N PHE A 209 2.94 -7.78 -2.73
CA PHE A 209 4.11 -8.36 -3.38
C PHE A 209 3.81 -8.84 -4.82
N ASP A 210 2.55 -9.04 -5.16
CA ASP A 210 2.11 -9.43 -6.50
C ASP A 210 1.92 -8.23 -7.45
N ILE A 211 2.06 -6.99 -6.96
CA ILE A 211 1.99 -5.76 -7.79
C ILE A 211 3.26 -5.56 -8.62
N CYS A 212 4.34 -6.28 -8.33
CA CYS A 212 5.62 -6.03 -8.96
C CYS A 212 5.58 -6.18 -10.48
N ASN A 213 5.70 -5.06 -11.17
CA ASN A 213 6.16 -5.08 -12.55
C ASN A 213 7.66 -5.41 -12.54
N THR A 214 8.01 -6.62 -12.96
CA THR A 214 9.41 -7.07 -13.11
C THR A 214 9.92 -6.82 -14.52
N GLU A 215 9.10 -6.27 -15.41
CA GLU A 215 9.51 -5.85 -16.74
C GLU A 215 10.25 -4.52 -16.63
N ALA A 216 11.52 -4.54 -16.92
CA ALA A 216 12.37 -3.36 -16.99
C ALA A 216 13.27 -3.46 -18.22
N ASN A 217 13.51 -2.32 -18.86
CA ASN A 217 14.48 -2.19 -19.93
C ASN A 217 15.74 -1.53 -19.35
N PRO A 218 16.81 -2.31 -19.03
CA PRO A 218 17.99 -1.75 -18.41
C PRO A 218 18.60 -0.61 -19.22
N ILE A 219 18.92 0.48 -18.53
CA ILE A 219 19.46 1.70 -19.15
C ILE A 219 20.96 1.51 -19.38
N LYS A 220 21.40 1.77 -20.60
CA LYS A 220 22.82 1.79 -20.93
C LYS A 220 23.43 3.15 -20.59
N THR A 221 24.08 3.25 -19.44
CA THR A 221 24.76 4.47 -18.97
C THR A 221 25.95 4.09 -18.08
N ALA A 222 26.76 5.07 -17.68
CA ALA A 222 27.76 4.86 -16.64
C ALA A 222 27.11 4.34 -15.34
N PRO A 223 27.85 3.59 -14.52
CA PRO A 223 27.34 3.13 -13.22
C PRO A 223 26.79 4.29 -12.37
N PHE A 224 25.67 4.09 -11.69
CA PHE A 224 25.04 5.16 -10.91
C PHE A 224 24.39 4.68 -9.60
N ILE A 225 24.30 5.62 -8.67
CA ILE A 225 23.53 5.55 -7.46
C ILE A 225 22.15 6.17 -7.76
N LEU A 226 21.06 5.55 -7.31
CA LEU A 226 19.71 6.05 -7.52
C LEU A 226 19.09 6.60 -6.22
N GLY A 227 18.70 7.88 -6.20
CA GLY A 227 17.76 8.42 -5.23
C GLY A 227 16.35 8.33 -5.80
N ALA A 228 15.57 7.34 -5.37
CA ALA A 228 14.26 7.02 -5.92
C ALA A 228 13.12 7.63 -5.10
N SER A 229 12.18 8.30 -5.75
CA SER A 229 10.99 8.93 -5.13
C SER A 229 11.35 9.87 -3.97
N THR A 230 12.36 10.71 -4.16
CA THR A 230 12.89 11.63 -3.14
C THR A 230 11.92 12.77 -2.84
N HIS A 231 12.00 13.29 -1.64
CA HIS A 231 11.25 14.43 -1.15
C HIS A 231 12.18 15.56 -0.71
N LEU A 232 11.61 16.78 -0.58
CA LEU A 232 12.32 17.96 -0.15
C LEU A 232 13.12 17.70 1.14
N GLY A 233 14.42 17.98 1.08
CA GLY A 233 15.42 17.75 2.12
C GLY A 233 16.23 16.47 1.93
N GLU A 234 15.72 15.45 1.25
CA GLU A 234 16.45 14.21 1.00
C GLU A 234 17.49 14.36 -0.12
N GLU A 235 17.13 15.17 -1.14
CA GLU A 235 18.04 15.44 -2.26
C GLU A 235 19.33 16.11 -1.80
N GLU A 236 19.24 17.04 -0.84
CA GLU A 236 20.40 17.73 -0.26
C GLU A 236 21.30 16.74 0.48
N ILE A 237 20.73 15.86 1.29
CA ILE A 237 21.48 14.83 2.02
C ILE A 237 22.20 13.89 1.03
N LEU A 238 21.50 13.46 -0.04
CA LEU A 238 22.08 12.60 -1.08
C LEU A 238 23.23 13.31 -1.84
N LEU A 239 23.04 14.57 -2.20
CA LEU A 239 24.05 15.39 -2.87
C LEU A 239 25.29 15.60 -1.98
N ASN A 240 25.10 15.87 -0.68
CA ASN A 240 26.19 16.01 0.28
C ASN A 240 26.97 14.69 0.44
N ALA A 241 26.26 13.58 0.64
CA ALA A 241 26.88 12.25 0.74
C ALA A 241 27.65 11.91 -0.54
N TYR A 242 27.06 12.17 -1.70
CA TYR A 242 27.72 11.95 -2.99
C TYR A 242 28.95 12.82 -3.19
N LYS A 243 28.93 14.09 -2.75
CA LYS A 243 30.09 15.01 -2.80
C LYS A 243 31.27 14.51 -1.95
N ARG A 244 30.98 13.87 -0.84
CA ARG A 244 31.96 13.28 0.10
C ARG A 244 32.47 11.93 -0.37
N LEU A 245 31.76 11.26 -1.29
CA LEU A 245 32.12 9.95 -1.79
C LEU A 245 33.47 10.01 -2.52
N GLN A 246 34.50 9.39 -1.94
CA GLN A 246 35.87 9.41 -2.50
C GLN A 246 36.10 8.27 -3.51
N VAL A 247 35.16 7.36 -3.63
CA VAL A 247 35.28 6.15 -4.46
C VAL A 247 34.83 6.46 -5.89
N ASN A 248 35.81 6.43 -6.80
CA ASN A 248 35.67 6.39 -8.27
C ASN A 248 34.79 7.50 -8.91
N LYS A 249 35.39 8.49 -9.48
CA LYS A 249 34.77 9.64 -10.18
C LYS A 249 33.86 9.27 -11.38
N ASN A 250 33.77 7.99 -11.75
CA ASN A 250 32.96 7.52 -12.86
C ASN A 250 31.51 7.09 -12.44
N ILE A 251 31.21 7.05 -11.14
CA ILE A 251 29.86 6.71 -10.66
C ILE A 251 29.02 8.00 -10.66
N LYS A 252 27.84 7.95 -11.27
CA LYS A 252 26.90 9.08 -11.34
C LYS A 252 25.88 9.03 -10.19
N LEU A 253 25.23 10.16 -9.89
CA LEU A 253 24.06 10.21 -9.04
C LEU A 253 22.81 10.52 -9.86
N PHE A 254 21.83 9.64 -9.84
CA PHE A 254 20.52 9.86 -10.44
C PHE A 254 19.50 10.17 -9.35
N LEU A 255 18.76 11.27 -9.49
CA LEU A 255 17.71 11.68 -8.56
C LEU A 255 16.36 11.66 -9.27
N CYS A 256 15.45 10.82 -8.79
CA CYS A 256 14.07 10.74 -9.25
C CYS A 256 13.13 11.30 -8.17
N PRO A 257 12.77 12.59 -8.22
CA PRO A 257 11.89 13.18 -7.23
C PRO A 257 10.47 12.59 -7.32
N ARG A 258 9.80 12.45 -6.19
CA ARG A 258 8.40 11.99 -6.12
C ARG A 258 7.46 12.93 -6.90
N HIS A 259 7.79 14.19 -6.92
CA HIS A 259 7.08 15.28 -7.62
C HIS A 259 8.01 15.83 -8.69
N ILE A 260 7.79 15.40 -9.94
CA ILE A 260 8.65 15.75 -11.09
C ILE A 260 8.72 17.26 -11.36
N GLU A 261 7.70 18.03 -10.96
CA GLU A 261 7.69 19.48 -11.02
C GLU A 261 8.79 20.15 -10.19
N ARG A 262 9.45 19.39 -9.29
CA ARG A 262 10.60 19.87 -8.52
C ARG A 262 11.95 19.67 -9.23
N ALA A 263 11.97 19.05 -10.40
CA ALA A 263 13.21 18.75 -11.10
C ALA A 263 14.09 19.98 -11.32
N ASP A 264 13.51 21.11 -11.72
CA ASP A 264 14.24 22.37 -11.93
C ASP A 264 14.81 22.97 -10.65
N GLU A 265 14.10 22.82 -9.52
CA GLU A 265 14.58 23.25 -8.19
C GLU A 265 15.81 22.44 -7.79
N ILE A 266 15.75 21.12 -7.92
CA ILE A 266 16.85 20.20 -7.58
C ILE A 266 18.05 20.42 -8.51
N LEU A 267 17.83 20.67 -9.80
CA LEU A 267 18.87 21.01 -10.77
C LEU A 267 19.63 22.26 -10.33
N LYS A 268 18.90 23.34 -9.95
CA LYS A 268 19.51 24.58 -9.46
C LYS A 268 20.32 24.35 -8.19
N GLN A 269 19.77 23.59 -7.24
CA GLN A 269 20.43 23.26 -5.97
C GLN A 269 21.75 22.50 -6.23
N ALA A 270 21.72 21.45 -7.03
CA ALA A 270 22.91 20.65 -7.34
C ALA A 270 23.97 21.48 -8.10
N THR A 271 23.55 22.37 -9.01
CA THR A 271 24.45 23.28 -9.72
C THR A 271 25.14 24.27 -8.75
N ILE A 272 24.40 24.85 -7.78
CA ILE A 272 24.98 25.73 -6.74
C ILE A 272 25.99 24.97 -5.88
N MET A 273 25.78 23.68 -5.63
CA MET A 273 26.70 22.83 -4.89
C MET A 273 27.96 22.46 -5.71
N GLY A 274 28.03 22.87 -6.99
CA GLY A 274 29.21 22.74 -7.86
C GLY A 274 29.23 21.45 -8.72
N PHE A 275 28.11 20.77 -8.87
CA PHE A 275 27.99 19.60 -9.75
C PHE A 275 27.66 20.01 -11.19
N ARG A 276 28.10 19.22 -12.15
CA ARG A 276 27.61 19.26 -13.54
C ARG A 276 26.29 18.48 -13.56
N VAL A 277 25.20 19.16 -13.85
CA VAL A 277 23.85 18.57 -13.73
C VAL A 277 23.15 18.56 -15.07
N LYS A 278 22.44 17.47 -15.39
CA LYS A 278 21.53 17.39 -16.54
C LYS A 278 20.16 16.87 -16.14
N LEU A 279 19.13 17.29 -16.87
CA LEU A 279 17.84 16.62 -16.86
C LEU A 279 17.94 15.34 -17.70
N TYR A 280 17.23 14.30 -17.31
CA TYR A 280 17.24 13.03 -18.06
C TYR A 280 16.74 13.21 -19.50
N SER A 281 15.74 14.07 -19.70
CA SER A 281 15.25 14.43 -21.04
C SER A 281 16.30 15.05 -21.96
N ASP A 282 17.37 15.64 -21.42
CA ASP A 282 18.32 16.47 -22.13
C ASP A 282 19.73 15.84 -22.16
N ILE A 283 19.82 14.55 -21.86
CA ILE A 283 21.09 13.84 -21.90
C ILE A 283 21.54 13.66 -23.36
N ASP A 284 22.59 14.37 -23.74
CA ASP A 284 23.25 14.33 -25.05
C ASP A 284 24.73 13.86 -24.99
N SER A 285 25.25 13.75 -23.76
CA SER A 285 26.65 13.36 -23.50
C SER A 285 26.77 12.78 -22.10
N GLU A 286 27.84 12.05 -21.82
CA GLU A 286 28.14 11.53 -20.47
C GLU A 286 28.87 12.54 -19.56
N ASP A 287 29.02 13.80 -19.99
CA ASP A 287 29.71 14.84 -19.24
C ASP A 287 28.80 15.50 -18.19
N TYR A 288 28.39 14.73 -17.18
CA TYR A 288 27.65 15.18 -16.00
C TYR A 288 28.03 14.32 -14.79
N ASP A 289 27.78 14.86 -13.59
CA ASP A 289 27.96 14.18 -12.30
C ASP A 289 26.61 13.71 -11.75
N VAL A 290 25.57 14.55 -11.90
CA VAL A 290 24.22 14.34 -11.40
C VAL A 290 23.21 14.41 -12.54
N CYS A 291 22.28 13.46 -12.57
CA CYS A 291 21.16 13.43 -13.49
C CYS A 291 19.82 13.53 -12.70
N ILE A 292 18.96 14.47 -13.09
CA ILE A 292 17.63 14.59 -12.50
C ILE A 292 16.60 13.96 -13.44
N ILE A 293 15.88 12.96 -12.95
CA ILE A 293 14.85 12.26 -13.72
C ILE A 293 13.57 13.09 -13.68
N ASN A 294 13.23 13.70 -14.80
CA ASN A 294 12.05 14.56 -14.98
C ASN A 294 10.91 13.89 -15.77
N SER A 295 10.89 12.56 -15.81
CA SER A 295 9.90 11.77 -16.52
C SER A 295 9.24 10.74 -15.59
N THR A 296 7.99 10.38 -15.88
CA THR A 296 7.25 9.35 -15.12
C THR A 296 7.32 7.99 -15.81
N GLY A 297 7.17 6.91 -15.03
CA GLY A 297 7.05 5.54 -15.58
C GLY A 297 8.37 4.83 -15.88
N LEU A 298 9.51 5.47 -15.65
CA LEU A 298 10.84 4.91 -15.96
C LEU A 298 11.57 4.34 -14.72
N LEU A 299 10.99 4.42 -13.54
CA LEU A 299 11.68 4.09 -12.30
C LEU A 299 12.13 2.63 -12.25
N SER A 300 11.36 1.70 -12.83
CA SER A 300 11.72 0.29 -12.93
C SER A 300 13.02 0.09 -13.71
N ASP A 301 13.19 0.82 -14.83
CA ASP A 301 14.40 0.73 -15.67
C ASP A 301 15.65 1.23 -14.92
N PHE A 302 15.47 2.28 -14.11
CA PHE A 302 16.54 2.81 -13.25
C PHE A 302 16.88 1.85 -12.11
N TYR A 303 15.89 1.24 -11.45
CA TYR A 303 16.15 0.22 -10.42
C TYR A 303 16.95 -0.96 -10.97
N ALA A 304 16.57 -1.47 -12.14
CA ALA A 304 17.24 -2.62 -12.77
C ALA A 304 18.69 -2.33 -13.19
N SER A 305 19.07 -1.03 -13.30
CA SER A 305 20.38 -0.59 -13.81
C SER A 305 21.26 0.02 -12.73
N SER A 306 20.70 0.34 -11.55
CA SER A 306 21.43 1.04 -10.48
C SER A 306 22.37 0.12 -9.70
N LEU A 307 23.50 0.67 -9.25
CA LEU A 307 24.40 -0.02 -8.31
C LEU A 307 23.72 -0.22 -6.94
N MET A 308 22.89 0.72 -6.54
CA MET A 308 22.06 0.70 -5.34
C MET A 308 21.01 1.82 -5.42
N SER A 309 19.96 1.67 -4.61
CA SER A 309 18.87 2.66 -4.55
C SER A 309 18.62 3.11 -3.12
N PHE A 310 18.59 4.41 -2.92
CA PHE A 310 17.98 5.03 -1.74
C PHE A 310 16.47 5.22 -2.03
N VAL A 311 15.61 4.67 -1.18
CA VAL A 311 14.15 4.81 -1.31
C VAL A 311 13.65 5.97 -0.45
N GLY A 312 13.22 7.03 -1.12
CA GLY A 312 12.87 8.32 -0.53
C GLY A 312 11.58 8.33 0.30
N GLY A 313 11.24 9.51 0.83
CA GLY A 313 10.18 9.71 1.82
C GLY A 313 10.49 9.06 3.16
N SER A 314 11.72 8.61 3.35
CA SER A 314 12.14 7.79 4.47
C SER A 314 13.14 8.48 5.42
N LEU A 315 13.99 9.40 4.95
CA LEU A 315 14.80 10.28 5.82
C LEU A 315 14.00 11.47 6.33
N VAL A 316 12.98 11.88 5.61
CA VAL A 316 12.00 12.89 6.04
C VAL A 316 10.68 12.18 6.45
N PRO A 317 9.84 12.77 7.33
CA PRO A 317 8.65 12.11 7.88
C PRO A 317 7.48 12.04 6.87
N ARG A 318 7.72 11.39 5.73
CA ARG A 318 6.71 11.15 4.67
C ARG A 318 6.18 9.72 4.67
N GLY A 319 6.87 8.80 5.38
CA GLY A 319 6.39 7.42 5.58
C GLY A 319 6.99 6.39 4.63
N GLY A 320 7.98 6.77 3.84
CA GLY A 320 8.67 5.88 2.90
C GLY A 320 7.85 5.51 1.66
N HIS A 321 8.51 4.84 0.73
CA HIS A 321 7.93 4.30 -0.49
C HIS A 321 8.11 2.78 -0.58
N ASN A 322 7.63 2.17 -1.66
CA ASN A 322 7.62 0.73 -1.88
C ASN A 322 9.05 0.17 -2.07
N LEU A 323 9.42 -0.85 -1.27
CA LEU A 323 10.71 -1.57 -1.38
C LEU A 323 10.63 -2.80 -2.29
N ILE A 324 9.43 -3.27 -2.61
CA ILE A 324 9.23 -4.51 -3.33
C ILE A 324 9.77 -4.39 -4.76
N GLU A 325 9.56 -3.24 -5.41
CA GLU A 325 9.99 -3.00 -6.78
C GLU A 325 11.53 -2.99 -6.93
N PRO A 326 12.32 -2.19 -6.18
CA PRO A 326 13.77 -2.26 -6.24
C PRO A 326 14.32 -3.64 -5.86
N ALA A 327 13.70 -4.33 -4.90
CA ALA A 327 14.09 -5.68 -4.50
C ALA A 327 13.90 -6.70 -5.64
N ALA A 328 12.75 -6.69 -6.29
CA ALA A 328 12.43 -7.59 -7.39
C ALA A 328 13.37 -7.36 -8.60
N LEU A 329 13.74 -6.10 -8.85
CA LEU A 329 14.62 -5.68 -9.94
C LEU A 329 16.11 -5.81 -9.61
N GLY A 330 16.45 -6.20 -8.37
CA GLY A 330 17.84 -6.52 -8.00
C GLY A 330 18.69 -5.32 -7.62
N SER A 331 18.09 -4.20 -7.20
CA SER A 331 18.80 -3.06 -6.64
C SER A 331 19.01 -3.24 -5.14
N PRO A 332 20.24 -3.15 -4.60
CA PRO A 332 20.48 -3.04 -3.15
C PRO A 332 19.76 -1.81 -2.59
N ILE A 333 19.15 -1.93 -1.40
CA ILE A 333 18.21 -0.94 -0.88
C ILE A 333 18.75 -0.25 0.36
N ILE A 334 18.74 1.10 0.36
CA ILE A 334 18.93 1.94 1.54
C ILE A 334 17.63 2.70 1.83
N ILE A 335 17.25 2.78 3.12
CA ILE A 335 16.07 3.50 3.58
C ILE A 335 16.37 4.35 4.82
N GLY A 336 15.56 5.39 5.03
CA GLY A 336 15.57 6.18 6.27
C GLY A 336 14.68 5.59 7.38
N PRO A 337 14.55 6.30 8.54
CA PRO A 337 13.81 5.81 9.70
C PRO A 337 12.28 5.93 9.58
N HIS A 338 11.78 6.79 8.70
CA HIS A 338 10.35 7.07 8.57
C HIS A 338 9.69 6.16 7.51
N THR A 339 9.13 5.03 7.94
CA THR A 339 8.61 3.99 7.04
C THR A 339 7.17 3.57 7.35
N PHE A 340 6.40 4.42 8.03
CA PHE A 340 5.09 4.08 8.58
C PHE A 340 4.01 3.72 7.52
N ASN A 341 4.18 4.13 6.25
CA ASN A 341 3.28 3.71 5.16
C ASN A 341 3.52 2.25 4.73
N PHE A 342 4.74 1.74 4.93
CA PHE A 342 5.18 0.41 4.51
C PHE A 342 5.83 -0.39 5.65
N GLU A 343 5.51 -0.06 6.91
CA GLU A 343 6.17 -0.57 8.12
C GLU A 343 6.31 -2.10 8.13
N ASP A 344 5.23 -2.85 7.81
CA ASP A 344 5.27 -4.31 7.85
C ASP A 344 6.15 -4.90 6.74
N ILE A 345 6.17 -4.27 5.55
CA ILE A 345 7.04 -4.66 4.45
C ILE A 345 8.49 -4.38 4.84
N VAL A 346 8.76 -3.15 5.28
CA VAL A 346 10.11 -2.74 5.69
C VAL A 346 10.65 -3.63 6.81
N ASN A 347 9.82 -3.97 7.81
CA ASN A 347 10.23 -4.86 8.89
C ASN A 347 10.63 -6.26 8.39
N GLN A 348 9.95 -6.81 7.38
CA GLN A 348 10.36 -8.07 6.78
C GLN A 348 11.73 -7.96 6.11
N PHE A 349 11.99 -6.86 5.38
CA PHE A 349 13.30 -6.62 4.78
C PHE A 349 14.42 -6.42 5.82
N LEU A 350 14.13 -5.76 6.93
CA LEU A 350 15.08 -5.56 8.02
C LEU A 350 15.34 -6.84 8.81
N ASP A 351 14.30 -7.61 9.12
CA ASP A 351 14.42 -8.89 9.83
C ASP A 351 15.29 -9.89 9.05
N ASP A 352 15.25 -9.83 7.72
CA ASP A 352 16.06 -10.68 6.81
C ASP A 352 17.38 -10.03 6.38
N HIS A 353 17.75 -8.87 6.93
CA HIS A 353 18.93 -8.12 6.51
C HIS A 353 18.99 -7.86 4.98
N ALA A 354 17.83 -7.59 4.39
CA ALA A 354 17.63 -7.38 2.96
C ALA A 354 17.69 -5.91 2.51
N CYS A 355 17.80 -4.98 3.46
CA CYS A 355 18.02 -3.55 3.21
C CYS A 355 18.84 -2.93 4.34
N ILE A 356 19.41 -1.75 4.10
CA ILE A 356 20.16 -0.97 5.09
C ILE A 356 19.30 0.20 5.54
N LYS A 357 19.09 0.33 6.84
CA LYS A 357 18.40 1.48 7.44
C LYS A 357 19.43 2.48 7.96
N VAL A 358 19.26 3.75 7.58
CA VAL A 358 20.15 4.87 7.95
C VAL A 358 19.34 5.99 8.59
N THR A 359 19.95 6.74 9.50
CA THR A 359 19.30 7.83 10.23
C THR A 359 19.98 9.18 10.07
N SER A 360 21.17 9.21 9.44
CA SER A 360 21.99 10.40 9.22
C SER A 360 22.69 10.38 7.86
N GLU A 361 23.23 11.51 7.46
CA GLU A 361 24.08 11.65 6.27
C GLU A 361 25.33 10.78 6.35
N ASP A 362 25.97 10.69 7.51
CA ASP A 362 27.18 9.87 7.71
C ASP A 362 26.88 8.37 7.58
N GLU A 363 25.76 7.90 8.13
CA GLU A 363 25.31 6.52 7.95
C GLU A 363 24.95 6.23 6.49
N LEU A 364 24.33 7.19 5.79
CA LEU A 364 24.03 7.07 4.36
C LEU A 364 25.31 6.94 3.55
N LEU A 365 26.30 7.80 3.79
CA LEU A 365 27.61 7.71 3.12
C LEU A 365 28.28 6.35 3.35
N SER A 366 28.32 5.91 4.60
CA SER A 366 28.91 4.60 4.94
C SER A 366 28.19 3.42 4.27
N ALA A 367 26.86 3.49 4.17
CA ALA A 367 26.07 2.47 3.46
C ALA A 367 26.34 2.47 1.96
N ILE A 368 26.47 3.66 1.34
CA ILE A 368 26.83 3.80 -0.07
C ILE A 368 28.23 3.24 -0.32
N GLU A 369 29.22 3.60 0.51
CA GLU A 369 30.60 3.10 0.39
C GLU A 369 30.69 1.58 0.52
N LEU A 370 29.93 0.99 1.47
CA LEU A 370 29.83 -0.46 1.62
C LEU A 370 29.31 -1.14 0.33
N LEU A 371 28.17 -0.67 -0.19
CA LEU A 371 27.50 -1.30 -1.34
C LEU A 371 28.26 -1.12 -2.65
N ILE A 372 29.05 -0.05 -2.80
CA ILE A 372 29.88 0.19 -3.98
C ILE A 372 31.25 -0.49 -3.84
N GLY A 373 31.83 -0.48 -2.63
CA GLY A 373 33.16 -1.00 -2.38
C GLY A 373 33.23 -2.51 -2.24
N ASP A 374 32.15 -3.16 -1.81
CA ASP A 374 32.07 -4.61 -1.63
C ASP A 374 30.93 -5.22 -2.47
N ILE A 375 31.28 -5.65 -3.67
CA ILE A 375 30.33 -6.28 -4.62
C ILE A 375 29.66 -7.52 -3.98
N LYS A 376 30.41 -8.31 -3.20
CA LYS A 376 29.83 -9.51 -2.57
C LYS A 376 28.79 -9.15 -1.50
N ALA A 377 29.04 -8.09 -0.73
CA ALA A 377 28.06 -7.57 0.22
C ALA A 377 26.80 -7.09 -0.50
N ALA A 378 26.95 -6.31 -1.59
CA ALA A 378 25.82 -5.85 -2.40
C ALA A 378 24.99 -7.01 -2.97
N GLU A 379 25.64 -8.03 -3.54
CA GLU A 379 24.98 -9.25 -4.04
C GLU A 379 24.21 -9.98 -2.94
N GLN A 380 24.74 -10.06 -1.71
CA GLN A 380 24.04 -10.67 -0.58
C GLN A 380 22.77 -9.89 -0.19
N PHE A 381 22.80 -8.56 -0.22
CA PHE A 381 21.59 -7.75 -0.01
C PHE A 381 20.54 -8.02 -1.09
N VAL A 382 20.96 -8.07 -2.36
CA VAL A 382 20.07 -8.38 -3.50
C VAL A 382 19.44 -9.76 -3.36
N LEU A 383 20.23 -10.79 -3.05
CA LEU A 383 19.72 -12.15 -2.89
C LEU A 383 18.67 -12.24 -1.79
N ARG A 384 18.97 -11.66 -0.61
CA ARG A 384 18.01 -11.63 0.51
C ARG A 384 16.75 -10.83 0.16
N ALA A 385 16.90 -9.68 -0.52
CA ALA A 385 15.76 -8.86 -0.92
C ALA A 385 14.86 -9.59 -1.93
N LYS A 386 15.44 -10.28 -2.91
CA LYS A 386 14.69 -11.15 -3.84
C LYS A 386 13.99 -12.30 -3.13
N ASP A 387 14.65 -12.94 -2.16
CA ASP A 387 14.04 -14.02 -1.37
C ASP A 387 12.83 -13.53 -0.58
N VAL A 388 12.90 -12.33 0.03
CA VAL A 388 11.72 -11.71 0.68
C VAL A 388 10.58 -11.54 -0.31
N VAL A 389 10.85 -11.07 -1.54
CA VAL A 389 9.81 -10.91 -2.55
C VAL A 389 9.23 -12.25 -2.97
N GLU A 390 10.06 -13.22 -3.32
CA GLU A 390 9.62 -14.53 -3.81
C GLU A 390 8.79 -15.30 -2.78
N ARG A 391 9.15 -15.27 -1.51
CA ARG A 391 8.40 -15.93 -0.42
C ARG A 391 7.00 -15.34 -0.22
N ASN A 392 6.79 -14.09 -0.62
CA ASN A 392 5.52 -13.39 -0.44
C ASN A 392 4.68 -13.35 -1.72
N LYS A 393 5.20 -13.81 -2.86
CA LYS A 393 4.44 -13.90 -4.12
C LYS A 393 3.36 -14.98 -4.05
N GLY A 394 2.34 -14.85 -4.88
CA GLY A 394 1.24 -15.80 -5.01
C GLY A 394 0.12 -15.61 -3.99
N SER A 395 0.23 -14.62 -3.11
CA SER A 395 -0.80 -14.29 -2.12
C SER A 395 -2.15 -13.98 -2.77
N THR A 396 -2.14 -13.26 -3.90
CA THR A 396 -3.34 -12.95 -4.70
C THR A 396 -4.00 -14.22 -5.21
N GLU A 397 -3.22 -15.15 -5.77
CA GLU A 397 -3.75 -16.40 -6.32
C GLU A 397 -4.37 -17.28 -5.23
N ILE A 398 -3.70 -17.43 -4.08
CA ILE A 398 -4.22 -18.18 -2.92
C ILE A 398 -5.58 -17.63 -2.50
N GLN A 399 -5.66 -16.31 -2.26
CA GLN A 399 -6.87 -15.66 -1.77
C GLN A 399 -8.00 -15.67 -2.82
N ALA A 400 -7.68 -15.33 -4.08
CA ALA A 400 -8.67 -15.29 -5.15
C ALA A 400 -9.22 -16.69 -5.46
N SER A 401 -8.37 -17.69 -5.63
CA SER A 401 -8.78 -19.06 -5.95
C SER A 401 -9.69 -19.66 -4.87
N TYR A 402 -9.37 -19.42 -3.59
CA TYR A 402 -10.25 -19.85 -2.49
C TYR A 402 -11.63 -19.20 -2.60
N ILE A 403 -11.70 -17.86 -2.77
CA ILE A 403 -12.96 -17.11 -2.85
C ILE A 403 -13.76 -17.55 -4.07
N ILE A 404 -13.12 -17.70 -5.23
CA ILE A 404 -13.76 -18.16 -6.47
C ILE A 404 -14.38 -19.54 -6.26
N LYS A 405 -13.62 -20.49 -5.69
CA LYS A 405 -14.09 -21.86 -5.42
C LYS A 405 -15.30 -21.86 -4.48
N GLN A 406 -15.24 -21.11 -3.38
CA GLN A 406 -16.34 -21.02 -2.41
C GLN A 406 -17.61 -20.42 -3.03
N LEU A 407 -17.46 -19.39 -3.84
CA LEU A 407 -18.61 -18.72 -4.46
C LEU A 407 -19.12 -19.45 -5.72
N ALA A 408 -18.29 -20.21 -6.43
CA ALA A 408 -18.74 -21.04 -7.55
C ALA A 408 -19.65 -22.19 -7.10
N GLY A 409 -19.62 -22.56 -5.81
CA GLY A 409 -20.42 -23.66 -5.26
C GLY A 409 -19.80 -25.05 -5.52
N GLU A 410 -18.54 -25.12 -5.90
CA GLU A 410 -17.78 -26.37 -5.96
C GLU A 410 -17.45 -26.80 -4.52
N LYS A 411 -18.21 -27.80 -4.03
CA LYS A 411 -17.91 -28.45 -2.74
C LYS A 411 -16.53 -29.10 -2.83
N SER A 412 -15.65 -28.75 -1.90
CA SER A 412 -14.35 -29.41 -1.68
C SER A 412 -14.54 -30.83 -1.13
#